data_a495b13903d1d8a88eae36dc267b9e46
#
_entry.id   a495b13903d1d8a88eae36dc267b9e46
#
_cell.length_a   1.000
_cell.length_b   1.000
_cell.length_c   1.000
_cell.angle_alpha   90.00
_cell.angle_beta   90.00
_cell.angle_gamma   90.00
#
_symmetry.space_group_name_H-M   'P 1'
#
loop_
_entity.id
_entity.type
_entity.pdbx_description
1 polymer ?
#
loop_
_entity_poly.entity_id
_entity_poly.type
_entity_poly.pdbx_seq_one_letter_code
_entity_poly.pdbx_strand_id
1 'polypeptide(L)'
;TERPMASTTKIMTCILALERADPDESVSVSANAAAQPRVRLGTVEGQKFKLKDLLYSLMLESHNDTAVMLAEHLAGSVEQFADEMNQKARELGLSHTHFVTPNGLDGADDGGSHRTTAEELARIMRYCVMESPKRKEFLEITGVSSYQFSDLEQTQTYSCINHNAFLTMMEGAVSGKTGFTGEAGYCYVGALKREKRTFIVALLACGWPNNRSYKWEDTKKLMEYGLEHFEYQSMKGAGQKFKIRVTDGIPDSNQKEAYTY
;
A
#
# COMPACT_ATOMS: atom_id res chain seq x y z
N THR A 1 -9.72 12.78 9.46
CA THR A 1 -10.16 13.63 8.34
C THR A 1 -9.76 12.97 7.03
N GLU A 2 -10.71 12.84 6.09
CA GLU A 2 -10.49 12.34 4.74
C GLU A 2 -9.69 13.35 3.91
N ARG A 3 -8.77 12.84 3.09
CA ARG A 3 -7.89 13.63 2.23
C ARG A 3 -7.57 12.89 0.93
N PRO A 4 -7.26 13.58 -0.17
CA PRO A 4 -6.62 12.98 -1.32
C PRO A 4 -5.29 12.34 -0.90
N MET A 5 -4.94 11.21 -1.52
CA MET A 5 -3.79 10.41 -1.10
C MET A 5 -2.68 10.34 -2.15
N ALA A 6 -2.91 10.91 -3.33
CA ALA A 6 -1.97 10.87 -4.45
C ALA A 6 -1.45 9.45 -4.72
N SER A 7 -0.22 9.32 -5.19
CA SER A 7 0.39 8.03 -5.56
C SER A 7 0.66 7.07 -4.41
N THR A 8 0.30 7.39 -3.14
CA THR A 8 0.26 6.36 -2.10
C THR A 8 -0.80 5.30 -2.39
N THR A 9 -1.80 5.61 -3.21
CA THR A 9 -2.76 4.69 -3.83
C THR A 9 -2.11 3.44 -4.41
N LYS A 10 -0.93 3.58 -5.00
CA LYS A 10 -0.24 2.50 -5.73
C LYS A 10 0.16 1.32 -4.85
N ILE A 11 0.15 1.47 -3.51
CA ILE A 11 0.32 0.31 -2.62
C ILE A 11 -0.86 -0.67 -2.73
N MET A 12 -2.09 -0.15 -2.87
CA MET A 12 -3.28 -0.99 -3.11
C MET A 12 -3.22 -1.63 -4.50
N THR A 13 -2.86 -0.87 -5.52
CA THR A 13 -2.69 -1.39 -6.90
C THR A 13 -1.64 -2.50 -6.93
N CYS A 14 -0.50 -2.30 -6.28
CA CYS A 14 0.58 -3.30 -6.22
C CYS A 14 0.16 -4.59 -5.51
N ILE A 15 -0.46 -4.48 -4.34
CA ILE A 15 -0.83 -5.67 -3.57
C ILE A 15 -1.93 -6.48 -4.25
N LEU A 16 -2.91 -5.83 -4.88
CA LEU A 16 -3.93 -6.51 -5.67
C LEU A 16 -3.34 -7.24 -6.88
N ALA A 17 -2.41 -6.61 -7.59
CA ALA A 17 -1.75 -7.25 -8.70
C ALA A 17 -0.93 -8.48 -8.25
N LEU A 18 -0.21 -8.37 -7.15
CA LEU A 18 0.54 -9.49 -6.56
C LEU A 18 -0.36 -10.65 -6.12
N GLU A 19 -1.54 -10.35 -5.59
CA GLU A 19 -2.46 -11.38 -5.08
C GLU A 19 -3.25 -12.11 -6.18
N ARG A 20 -3.39 -11.50 -7.36
CA ARG A 20 -4.31 -11.97 -8.42
C ARG A 20 -3.63 -12.54 -9.65
N ALA A 21 -2.40 -12.15 -9.95
CA ALA A 21 -1.74 -12.49 -11.19
C ALA A 21 -0.40 -13.21 -10.97
N ASP A 22 0.01 -13.94 -11.98
CA ASP A 22 1.36 -14.52 -12.03
C ASP A 22 2.36 -13.40 -12.38
N PRO A 23 3.48 -13.29 -11.65
CA PRO A 23 4.50 -12.28 -11.94
C PRO A 23 5.10 -12.35 -13.35
N ASP A 24 5.05 -13.49 -14.02
CA ASP A 24 5.56 -13.69 -15.37
C ASP A 24 4.51 -13.44 -16.47
N GLU A 25 3.27 -13.10 -16.12
CA GLU A 25 2.24 -12.73 -17.10
C GLU A 25 2.68 -11.57 -18.01
N SER A 26 2.29 -11.65 -19.27
CA SER A 26 2.52 -10.60 -20.26
C SER A 26 1.42 -9.57 -20.22
N VAL A 27 1.76 -8.33 -19.92
CA VAL A 27 0.86 -7.18 -19.88
C VAL A 27 1.10 -6.31 -21.11
N SER A 28 0.04 -6.03 -21.86
CA SER A 28 0.11 -5.17 -23.05
C SER A 28 -0.24 -3.72 -22.70
N VAL A 29 0.42 -2.79 -23.37
CA VAL A 29 0.13 -1.36 -23.26
C VAL A 29 -1.09 -1.00 -24.11
N SER A 30 -2.12 -0.44 -23.52
CA SER A 30 -3.27 0.13 -24.21
C SER A 30 -3.01 1.57 -24.66
N ALA A 31 -3.85 2.09 -25.56
CA ALA A 31 -3.85 3.50 -25.93
C ALA A 31 -4.08 4.42 -24.72
N ASN A 32 -4.97 4.03 -23.80
CA ASN A 32 -5.24 4.77 -22.57
C ASN A 32 -4.02 4.81 -21.63
N ALA A 33 -3.34 3.68 -21.41
CA ALA A 33 -2.12 3.63 -20.62
C ALA A 33 -1.01 4.50 -21.24
N ALA A 34 -0.77 4.40 -22.56
CA ALA A 34 0.24 5.20 -23.25
C ALA A 34 -0.02 6.71 -23.18
N ALA A 35 -1.29 7.13 -23.06
CA ALA A 35 -1.71 8.53 -22.98
C ALA A 35 -1.62 9.14 -21.57
N GLN A 36 -1.26 8.35 -20.54
CA GLN A 36 -1.25 8.84 -19.16
C GLN A 36 -0.30 10.02 -18.96
N PRO A 37 -0.68 10.97 -18.07
CA PRO A 37 0.17 12.13 -17.78
C PRO A 37 1.43 11.72 -16.99
N ARG A 38 2.40 12.63 -16.94
CA ARG A 38 3.60 12.46 -16.10
C ARG A 38 3.20 12.32 -14.61
N VAL A 39 3.90 11.49 -13.84
CA VAL A 39 5.11 10.69 -14.09
C VAL A 39 4.73 9.40 -14.82
N ARG A 40 5.46 9.02 -15.87
CA ARG A 40 5.17 7.83 -16.67
C ARG A 40 6.44 7.16 -17.17
N LEU A 41 6.36 5.85 -17.40
CA LEU A 41 7.42 5.06 -18.00
C LEU A 41 7.69 5.49 -19.46
N GLY A 42 6.65 5.99 -20.11
CA GLY A 42 6.72 6.45 -21.50
C GLY A 42 6.55 5.34 -22.50
N THR A 43 5.68 4.41 -22.18
CA THR A 43 5.33 3.26 -23.01
C THR A 43 4.58 3.66 -24.28
N VAL A 44 4.63 2.79 -25.29
CA VAL A 44 3.91 2.94 -26.57
C VAL A 44 2.86 1.83 -26.65
N GLU A 45 1.68 2.16 -27.21
CA GLU A 45 0.61 1.19 -27.45
C GLU A 45 1.11 -0.08 -28.16
N GLY A 46 0.69 -1.23 -27.65
CA GLY A 46 1.08 -2.54 -28.16
C GLY A 46 2.39 -3.11 -27.59
N GLN A 47 3.24 -2.30 -26.94
CA GLN A 47 4.38 -2.85 -26.19
C GLN A 47 3.91 -3.83 -25.13
N LYS A 48 4.78 -4.79 -24.78
CA LYS A 48 4.48 -5.81 -23.78
C LYS A 48 5.58 -5.91 -22.75
N PHE A 49 5.17 -6.12 -21.51
CA PHE A 49 6.05 -6.23 -20.36
C PHE A 49 5.66 -7.42 -19.48
N LYS A 50 6.60 -7.91 -18.67
CA LYS A 50 6.23 -8.81 -17.57
C LYS A 50 5.52 -8.02 -16.47
N LEU A 51 4.50 -8.60 -15.89
CA LEU A 51 3.77 -8.00 -14.77
C LEU A 51 4.72 -7.62 -13.63
N LYS A 52 5.65 -8.47 -13.26
CA LYS A 52 6.68 -8.22 -12.25
C LYS A 52 7.47 -6.94 -12.52
N ASP A 53 7.90 -6.72 -13.75
CA ASP A 53 8.70 -5.54 -14.13
C ASP A 53 7.89 -4.25 -13.96
N LEU A 54 6.61 -4.32 -14.31
CA LEU A 54 5.68 -3.21 -14.10
C LEU A 54 5.45 -2.90 -12.61
N LEU A 55 5.47 -3.89 -11.72
CA LEU A 55 5.36 -3.65 -10.28
C LEU A 55 6.57 -2.88 -9.73
N TYR A 56 7.78 -3.16 -10.19
CA TYR A 56 8.94 -2.34 -9.84
C TYR A 56 8.82 -0.92 -10.38
N SER A 57 8.43 -0.76 -11.63
CA SER A 57 8.15 0.53 -12.25
C SER A 57 7.11 1.35 -11.46
N LEU A 58 6.02 0.71 -11.08
CA LEU A 58 4.93 1.28 -10.27
C LEU A 58 5.40 1.80 -8.91
N MET A 59 6.18 0.98 -8.21
CA MET A 59 6.52 1.28 -6.82
C MET A 59 7.75 2.16 -6.67
N LEU A 60 8.78 1.98 -7.51
CA LEU A 60 10.03 2.73 -7.42
C LEU A 60 9.91 4.13 -8.01
N GLU A 61 9.38 4.24 -9.25
CA GLU A 61 9.28 5.49 -10.01
C GLU A 61 7.89 6.13 -9.95
N SER A 62 6.89 5.36 -9.50
CA SER A 62 5.51 5.84 -9.42
C SER A 62 4.83 6.11 -10.77
N HIS A 63 5.18 5.39 -11.81
CA HIS A 63 4.67 5.61 -13.16
C HIS A 63 3.15 5.41 -13.26
N ASN A 64 2.45 6.38 -13.87
CA ASN A 64 0.99 6.40 -13.97
C ASN A 64 0.46 5.45 -15.06
N ASP A 65 1.15 5.40 -16.20
CA ASP A 65 0.86 4.46 -17.28
C ASP A 65 0.94 3.01 -16.80
N THR A 66 1.94 2.68 -16.01
CA THR A 66 2.10 1.35 -15.40
C THR A 66 0.91 0.96 -14.52
N ALA A 67 0.39 1.90 -13.73
CA ALA A 67 -0.79 1.63 -12.90
C ALA A 67 -2.03 1.33 -13.73
N VAL A 68 -2.21 2.06 -14.85
CA VAL A 68 -3.33 1.83 -15.79
C VAL A 68 -3.16 0.51 -16.53
N MET A 69 -1.94 0.18 -16.98
CA MET A 69 -1.66 -1.12 -17.62
C MET A 69 -2.06 -2.29 -16.71
N LEU A 70 -1.67 -2.23 -15.43
CA LEU A 70 -2.01 -3.26 -14.45
C LEU A 70 -3.52 -3.33 -14.21
N ALA A 71 -4.20 -2.19 -14.07
CA ALA A 71 -5.63 -2.13 -13.84
C ALA A 71 -6.42 -2.74 -15.01
N GLU A 72 -6.10 -2.35 -16.23
CA GLU A 72 -6.77 -2.87 -17.44
C GLU A 72 -6.47 -4.35 -17.66
N HIS A 73 -5.24 -4.80 -17.39
CA HIS A 73 -4.88 -6.21 -17.50
C HIS A 73 -5.65 -7.09 -16.51
N LEU A 74 -5.80 -6.64 -15.27
CA LEU A 74 -6.39 -7.44 -14.19
C LEU A 74 -7.92 -7.42 -14.18
N ALA A 75 -8.53 -6.31 -14.56
CA ALA A 75 -9.97 -6.08 -14.44
C ALA A 75 -10.66 -5.70 -15.75
N GLY A 76 -9.93 -5.47 -16.84
CA GLY A 76 -10.48 -5.07 -18.12
C GLY A 76 -10.66 -3.57 -18.30
N SER A 77 -10.83 -2.79 -17.22
CA SER A 77 -10.85 -1.33 -17.26
C SER A 77 -10.37 -0.72 -15.95
N VAL A 78 -10.08 0.58 -15.98
CA VAL A 78 -9.71 1.37 -14.79
C VAL A 78 -10.84 1.40 -13.77
N GLU A 79 -12.07 1.56 -14.23
CA GLU A 79 -13.28 1.64 -13.39
C GLU A 79 -13.54 0.31 -12.68
N GLN A 80 -13.48 -0.81 -13.41
CA GLN A 80 -13.63 -2.14 -12.81
C GLN A 80 -12.53 -2.44 -11.80
N PHE A 81 -11.30 -2.00 -12.07
CA PHE A 81 -10.22 -2.14 -11.11
C PHE A 81 -10.41 -1.27 -9.86
N ALA A 82 -10.96 -0.05 -10.03
CA ALA A 82 -11.32 0.81 -8.89
C ALA A 82 -12.41 0.15 -8.02
N ASP A 83 -13.39 -0.54 -8.61
CA ASP A 83 -14.39 -1.32 -7.88
C ASP A 83 -13.74 -2.42 -7.03
N GLU A 84 -12.73 -3.12 -7.58
CA GLU A 84 -11.97 -4.13 -6.85
C GLU A 84 -11.12 -3.53 -5.73
N MET A 85 -10.48 -2.37 -5.96
CA MET A 85 -9.78 -1.63 -4.91
C MET A 85 -10.73 -1.26 -3.77
N ASN A 86 -11.94 -0.80 -4.10
CA ASN A 86 -12.99 -0.47 -3.13
C ASN A 86 -13.54 -1.72 -2.43
N GLN A 87 -13.64 -2.86 -3.11
CA GLN A 87 -13.97 -4.12 -2.47
C GLN A 87 -12.91 -4.52 -1.44
N LYS A 88 -11.62 -4.48 -1.81
CA LYS A 88 -10.52 -4.76 -0.88
C LYS A 88 -10.52 -3.78 0.31
N ALA A 89 -10.83 -2.49 0.07
CA ALA A 89 -10.98 -1.51 1.15
C ALA A 89 -12.08 -1.92 2.14
N ARG A 90 -13.24 -2.38 1.67
CA ARG A 90 -14.32 -2.90 2.51
C ARG A 90 -13.89 -4.15 3.30
N GLU A 91 -13.19 -5.10 2.67
CA GLU A 91 -12.65 -6.30 3.31
C GLU A 91 -11.67 -5.96 4.45
N LEU A 92 -10.90 -4.89 4.28
CA LEU A 92 -9.98 -4.38 5.31
C LEU A 92 -10.67 -3.47 6.33
N GLY A 93 -11.99 -3.22 6.20
CA GLY A 93 -12.77 -2.36 7.10
C GLY A 93 -12.39 -0.89 7.00
N LEU A 94 -12.07 -0.39 5.80
CA LEU A 94 -11.68 1.00 5.53
C LEU A 94 -12.91 1.80 5.06
N SER A 95 -13.66 2.36 5.98
CA SER A 95 -14.94 3.02 5.71
C SER A 95 -14.80 4.46 5.17
N HIS A 96 -13.62 5.04 5.29
CA HIS A 96 -13.30 6.40 4.85
C HIS A 96 -12.37 6.43 3.63
N THR A 97 -12.15 5.28 2.99
CA THR A 97 -11.33 5.15 1.78
C THR A 97 -12.21 4.90 0.58
N HIS A 98 -11.99 5.68 -0.47
CA HIS A 98 -12.63 5.51 -1.76
C HIS A 98 -11.62 5.67 -2.89
N PHE A 99 -11.51 4.66 -3.73
CA PHE A 99 -10.61 4.63 -4.88
C PHE A 99 -11.39 4.91 -6.17
N VAL A 100 -10.87 5.83 -6.98
CA VAL A 100 -11.39 6.17 -8.32
C VAL A 100 -10.36 5.84 -9.40
N THR A 101 -9.07 5.96 -9.06
CA THR A 101 -7.97 5.74 -9.99
C THR A 101 -6.93 4.77 -9.43
N PRO A 102 -6.28 3.93 -10.26
CA PRO A 102 -5.23 3.01 -9.81
C PRO A 102 -3.89 3.70 -9.55
N ASN A 103 -3.70 4.91 -10.07
CA ASN A 103 -2.45 5.67 -10.00
C ASN A 103 -2.45 6.74 -8.91
N GLY A 104 -3.62 7.11 -8.36
CA GLY A 104 -3.77 8.14 -7.33
C GLY A 104 -3.84 9.56 -7.88
N LEU A 105 -4.12 9.74 -9.15
CA LEU A 105 -4.53 11.03 -9.68
C LEU A 105 -5.88 11.40 -9.11
N ASP A 106 -6.07 12.69 -8.87
CA ASP A 106 -7.32 13.23 -8.33
C ASP A 106 -8.48 12.92 -9.30
N GLY A 107 -9.62 12.54 -8.75
CA GLY A 107 -10.81 12.17 -9.50
C GLY A 107 -11.99 11.97 -8.59
N ALA A 108 -13.18 11.83 -9.19
CA ALA A 108 -14.43 11.52 -8.50
C ALA A 108 -15.33 10.68 -9.39
N ASP A 109 -16.18 9.87 -8.75
CA ASP A 109 -17.24 9.10 -9.35
C ASP A 109 -18.54 9.25 -8.51
N ASP A 110 -19.54 8.41 -8.75
CA ASP A 110 -20.80 8.43 -8.00
C ASP A 110 -20.61 8.10 -6.50
N GLY A 111 -19.53 7.41 -6.13
CA GLY A 111 -19.14 7.11 -4.74
C GLY A 111 -18.40 8.24 -4.04
N GLY A 112 -18.01 9.28 -4.77
CA GLY A 112 -17.31 10.47 -4.26
C GLY A 112 -15.88 10.65 -4.79
N SER A 113 -15.12 11.51 -4.14
CA SER A 113 -13.73 11.80 -4.52
C SER A 113 -12.76 10.67 -4.13
N HIS A 114 -11.64 10.58 -4.84
CA HIS A 114 -10.51 9.70 -4.50
C HIS A 114 -9.87 10.13 -3.17
N ARG A 115 -10.09 9.38 -2.09
CA ARG A 115 -9.75 9.79 -0.73
C ARG A 115 -9.40 8.64 0.22
N THR A 116 -8.74 8.98 1.30
CA THR A 116 -8.50 8.11 2.45
C THR A 116 -8.27 8.93 3.73
N THR A 117 -8.05 8.28 4.85
CA THR A 117 -7.50 8.88 6.07
C THR A 117 -6.07 8.38 6.32
N ALA A 118 -5.27 9.12 7.11
CA ALA A 118 -3.93 8.67 7.48
C ALA A 118 -3.95 7.32 8.22
N GLU A 119 -4.96 7.11 9.08
CA GLU A 119 -5.16 5.83 9.77
C GLU A 119 -5.40 4.69 8.79
N GLU A 120 -6.33 4.87 7.84
CA GLU A 120 -6.68 3.82 6.89
C GLU A 120 -5.55 3.55 5.89
N LEU A 121 -4.83 4.59 5.47
CA LEU A 121 -3.62 4.42 4.66
C LEU A 121 -2.54 3.61 5.41
N ALA A 122 -2.37 3.85 6.72
CA ALA A 122 -1.48 3.04 7.54
C ALA A 122 -1.96 1.59 7.66
N ARG A 123 -3.27 1.34 7.74
CA ARG A 123 -3.86 -0.02 7.75
C ARG A 123 -3.65 -0.74 6.43
N ILE A 124 -3.74 -0.05 5.29
CA ILE A 124 -3.40 -0.63 3.98
C ILE A 124 -1.92 -1.06 3.96
N MET A 125 -1.01 -0.18 4.37
CA MET A 125 0.41 -0.52 4.45
C MET A 125 0.66 -1.69 5.41
N ARG A 126 0.01 -1.71 6.58
CA ARG A 126 0.09 -2.83 7.53
C ARG A 126 -0.32 -4.15 6.87
N TYR A 127 -1.43 -4.15 6.14
CA TYR A 127 -1.84 -5.33 5.39
C TYR A 127 -0.75 -5.78 4.41
N CYS A 128 -0.22 -4.87 3.60
CA CYS A 128 0.81 -5.19 2.61
C CYS A 128 2.08 -5.79 3.22
N VAL A 129 2.55 -5.29 4.37
CA VAL A 129 3.86 -5.68 4.95
C VAL A 129 3.75 -6.78 6.01
N MET A 130 2.56 -7.06 6.56
CA MET A 130 2.40 -8.00 7.68
C MET A 130 1.37 -9.12 7.43
N GLU A 131 0.29 -8.86 6.74
CA GLU A 131 -0.88 -9.73 6.70
C GLU A 131 -1.08 -10.42 5.36
N SER A 132 -0.83 -9.73 4.24
CA SER A 132 -0.99 -10.28 2.90
C SER A 132 -0.20 -11.57 2.70
N PRO A 133 -0.76 -12.58 2.01
CA PRO A 133 0.00 -13.76 1.58
C PRO A 133 1.19 -13.38 0.67
N LYS A 134 1.13 -12.23 0.04
CA LYS A 134 2.16 -11.68 -0.87
C LYS A 134 3.07 -10.62 -0.22
N ARG A 135 3.09 -10.54 1.12
CA ARG A 135 3.91 -9.57 1.85
C ARG A 135 5.42 -9.68 1.57
N LYS A 136 5.91 -10.86 1.23
CA LYS A 136 7.34 -11.06 0.93
C LYS A 136 7.72 -10.40 -0.39
N GLU A 137 6.93 -10.68 -1.42
CA GLU A 137 7.09 -10.10 -2.76
C GLU A 137 6.90 -8.58 -2.73
N PHE A 138 5.91 -8.09 -1.97
CA PHE A 138 5.71 -6.66 -1.77
C PHE A 138 6.92 -5.98 -1.13
N LEU A 139 7.47 -6.57 -0.07
CA LEU A 139 8.67 -6.06 0.62
C LEU A 139 9.92 -6.13 -0.28
N GLU A 140 10.08 -7.19 -1.08
CA GLU A 140 11.15 -7.31 -2.07
C GLU A 140 11.08 -6.14 -3.06
N ILE A 141 9.92 -5.91 -3.68
CA ILE A 141 9.75 -4.84 -4.67
C ILE A 141 10.00 -3.47 -4.07
N THR A 142 9.43 -3.19 -2.90
CA THR A 142 9.52 -1.85 -2.29
C THR A 142 10.82 -1.57 -1.56
N GLY A 143 11.62 -2.60 -1.26
CA GLY A 143 12.86 -2.50 -0.49
C GLY A 143 14.12 -2.36 -1.34
N VAL A 144 14.09 -2.65 -2.64
CA VAL A 144 15.29 -2.51 -3.48
C VAL A 144 15.60 -1.05 -3.79
N SER A 145 16.87 -0.74 -3.99
CA SER A 145 17.33 0.61 -4.35
C SER A 145 17.09 0.96 -5.81
N SER A 146 17.18 -0.04 -6.70
CA SER A 146 16.97 0.12 -8.14
C SER A 146 16.60 -1.20 -8.79
N TYR A 147 15.98 -1.11 -9.96
CA TYR A 147 15.63 -2.27 -10.78
C TYR A 147 15.74 -1.93 -12.26
N GLN A 148 16.21 -2.87 -13.06
CA GLN A 148 16.35 -2.70 -14.51
C GLN A 148 15.61 -3.83 -15.24
N PHE A 149 14.90 -3.50 -16.30
CA PHE A 149 14.15 -4.44 -17.11
C PHE A 149 14.04 -3.97 -18.56
N SER A 150 13.58 -4.83 -19.43
CA SER A 150 13.29 -4.51 -20.83
C SER A 150 11.85 -4.89 -21.17
N ASP A 151 11.31 -4.33 -22.26
CA ASP A 151 10.10 -4.87 -22.85
C ASP A 151 10.33 -6.33 -23.32
N LEU A 152 9.26 -7.06 -23.55
CA LEU A 152 9.35 -8.48 -23.94
C LEU A 152 10.06 -8.69 -25.28
N GLU A 153 10.04 -7.69 -26.17
CA GLU A 153 10.72 -7.72 -27.46
C GLU A 153 12.18 -7.27 -27.37
N GLN A 154 12.62 -6.85 -26.17
CA GLN A 154 13.97 -6.33 -25.88
C GLN A 154 14.37 -5.13 -26.75
N THR A 155 13.39 -4.33 -27.15
CA THR A 155 13.63 -3.14 -27.97
C THR A 155 14.10 -1.96 -27.15
N GLN A 156 13.72 -1.92 -25.86
CA GLN A 156 14.08 -0.83 -24.94
C GLN A 156 14.33 -1.35 -23.53
N THR A 157 15.37 -0.80 -22.89
CA THR A 157 15.71 -1.08 -21.49
C THR A 157 15.32 0.12 -20.63
N TYR A 158 14.71 -0.17 -19.48
CA TYR A 158 14.25 0.80 -18.51
C TYR A 158 15.00 0.62 -17.20
N SER A 159 15.29 1.72 -16.52
CA SER A 159 15.95 1.73 -15.21
C SER A 159 15.07 2.50 -14.22
N CYS A 160 14.77 1.88 -13.11
CA CYS A 160 13.98 2.47 -12.02
C CYS A 160 14.84 2.66 -10.78
N ILE A 161 14.73 3.81 -10.14
CA ILE A 161 15.39 4.15 -8.88
C ILE A 161 14.33 4.32 -7.80
N ASN A 162 14.58 3.80 -6.64
CA ASN A 162 13.63 3.92 -5.53
C ASN A 162 13.68 5.32 -4.91
N HIS A 163 12.60 6.06 -5.04
CA HIS A 163 12.47 7.41 -4.48
C HIS A 163 12.08 7.44 -2.99
N ASN A 164 12.03 6.28 -2.33
CA ASN A 164 11.80 6.19 -0.89
C ASN A 164 13.09 6.43 -0.11
N ALA A 165 13.43 7.71 0.13
CA ALA A 165 14.63 8.06 0.89
C ALA A 165 14.64 7.50 2.32
N PHE A 166 13.48 7.17 2.89
CA PHE A 166 13.37 6.60 4.23
C PHE A 166 14.15 5.29 4.39
N LEU A 167 14.27 4.50 3.32
CA LEU A 167 15.04 3.24 3.35
C LEU A 167 16.52 3.43 3.75
N THR A 168 17.09 4.59 3.48
CA THR A 168 18.48 4.91 3.82
C THR A 168 18.60 5.88 5.00
N MET A 169 17.49 6.52 5.40
CA MET A 169 17.48 7.49 6.49
C MET A 169 17.40 6.86 7.88
N MET A 170 16.85 5.67 7.98
CA MET A 170 16.57 5.06 9.27
C MET A 170 16.78 3.55 9.21
N GLU A 171 17.60 3.04 10.13
CA GLU A 171 17.84 1.59 10.26
C GLU A 171 16.55 0.86 10.58
N GLY A 172 16.27 -0.20 9.82
CA GLY A 172 15.05 -0.98 9.96
C GLY A 172 13.90 -0.50 9.06
N ALA A 173 14.06 0.55 8.27
CA ALA A 173 13.10 0.91 7.24
C ALA A 173 13.01 -0.22 6.19
N VAL A 174 11.78 -0.70 5.89
CA VAL A 174 11.57 -1.88 5.04
C VAL A 174 10.72 -1.60 3.81
N SER A 175 9.89 -0.56 3.84
CA SER A 175 8.97 -0.23 2.74
C SER A 175 8.47 1.20 2.84
N GLY A 176 7.94 1.72 1.75
CA GLY A 176 7.22 2.98 1.74
C GLY A 176 6.84 3.43 0.34
N LYS A 177 5.93 4.40 0.28
CA LYS A 177 5.48 5.02 -0.95
C LYS A 177 5.25 6.51 -0.75
N THR A 178 5.81 7.30 -1.64
CA THR A 178 5.56 8.74 -1.74
C THR A 178 4.39 9.04 -2.66
N GLY A 179 3.72 10.16 -2.44
CA GLY A 179 2.70 10.70 -3.35
C GLY A 179 2.74 12.23 -3.37
N PHE A 180 2.31 12.79 -4.49
CA PHE A 180 2.09 14.23 -4.64
C PHE A 180 1.11 14.50 -5.78
N THR A 181 0.07 15.28 -5.50
CA THR A 181 -0.71 16.02 -6.48
C THR A 181 -0.86 17.46 -5.97
N GLY A 182 -1.32 18.37 -6.82
CA GLY A 182 -1.59 19.75 -6.38
C GLY A 182 -2.61 19.82 -5.26
N GLU A 183 -3.63 18.95 -5.29
CA GLU A 183 -4.69 18.87 -4.29
C GLU A 183 -4.23 18.16 -3.01
N ALA A 184 -3.56 17.01 -3.15
CA ALA A 184 -3.14 16.19 -2.01
C ALA A 184 -1.99 16.81 -1.20
N GLY A 185 -1.12 17.62 -1.83
CA GLY A 185 0.17 17.95 -1.23
C GLY A 185 1.10 16.72 -1.16
N TYR A 186 2.16 16.81 -0.38
CA TYR A 186 3.04 15.66 -0.15
C TYR A 186 2.38 14.64 0.76
N CYS A 187 2.28 13.40 0.28
CA CYS A 187 1.82 12.24 1.01
C CYS A 187 2.95 11.23 1.16
N TYR A 188 2.95 10.50 2.24
CA TYR A 188 3.88 9.41 2.47
C TYR A 188 3.27 8.34 3.37
N VAL A 189 3.58 7.10 3.08
CA VAL A 189 3.34 5.98 3.99
C VAL A 189 4.59 5.10 4.01
N GLY A 190 5.04 4.72 5.20
CA GLY A 190 6.25 3.92 5.35
C GLY A 190 6.17 2.95 6.51
N ALA A 191 6.96 1.88 6.43
CA ALA A 191 7.07 0.84 7.43
C ALA A 191 8.52 0.67 7.89
N LEU A 192 8.69 0.52 9.21
CA LEU A 192 9.95 0.26 9.88
C LEU A 192 9.80 -1.00 10.72
N LYS A 193 10.77 -1.91 10.63
CA LYS A 193 10.83 -3.13 11.45
C LYS A 193 12.14 -3.15 12.24
N ARG A 194 12.03 -3.10 13.56
CA ARG A 194 13.18 -3.10 14.46
C ARG A 194 12.84 -3.83 15.78
N GLU A 195 13.75 -4.66 16.26
CA GLU A 195 13.60 -5.36 17.57
C GLU A 195 12.27 -6.10 17.72
N LYS A 196 11.83 -6.81 16.68
CA LYS A 196 10.54 -7.52 16.59
C LYS A 196 9.29 -6.61 16.58
N ARG A 197 9.46 -5.29 16.59
CA ARG A 197 8.38 -4.31 16.47
C ARG A 197 8.26 -3.85 15.03
N THR A 198 7.05 -3.59 14.58
CA THR A 198 6.78 -2.97 13.28
C THR A 198 5.99 -1.70 13.52
N PHE A 199 6.51 -0.59 13.03
CA PHE A 199 5.86 0.71 13.07
C PHE A 199 5.50 1.15 11.66
N ILE A 200 4.34 1.78 11.52
CA ILE A 200 3.86 2.33 10.27
C ILE A 200 3.50 3.79 10.49
N VAL A 201 3.98 4.65 9.61
CA VAL A 201 3.64 6.08 9.58
C VAL A 201 2.92 6.36 8.29
N ALA A 202 1.83 7.12 8.36
CA ALA A 202 1.12 7.66 7.20
C ALA A 202 0.92 9.16 7.37
N LEU A 203 1.30 9.91 6.37
CA LEU A 203 1.22 11.36 6.30
C LEU A 203 0.44 11.77 5.06
N LEU A 204 -0.59 12.57 5.23
CA LEU A 204 -1.39 13.18 4.17
C LEU A 204 -1.28 14.70 4.28
N ALA A 205 -1.24 15.39 3.15
CA ALA A 205 -1.12 16.85 3.10
C ALA A 205 0.08 17.38 3.91
N CYS A 206 1.21 16.67 3.87
CA CYS A 206 2.42 16.99 4.62
C CYS A 206 3.32 17.96 3.84
N GLY A 207 2.81 19.17 3.57
CA GLY A 207 3.49 20.21 2.83
C GLY A 207 3.19 20.24 1.33
N TRP A 208 3.60 21.33 0.70
CA TRP A 208 3.51 21.61 -0.73
C TRP A 208 4.90 21.93 -1.30
N PRO A 209 5.07 22.33 -2.57
CA PRO A 209 6.39 22.38 -3.23
C PRO A 209 7.55 23.02 -2.48
N ASN A 210 7.27 24.00 -1.64
CA ASN A 210 8.32 24.66 -0.82
C ASN A 210 8.73 23.89 0.44
N ASN A 211 8.04 22.78 0.77
CA ASN A 211 8.19 22.02 2.01
C ASN A 211 8.43 20.52 1.73
N ARG A 212 9.30 20.21 0.78
CA ARG A 212 9.55 18.82 0.32
C ARG A 212 10.13 17.91 1.41
N SER A 213 10.86 18.47 2.38
CA SER A 213 11.51 17.72 3.46
C SER A 213 10.55 17.28 4.57
N TYR A 214 9.45 17.99 4.78
CA TYR A 214 8.56 17.80 5.93
C TYR A 214 8.13 16.35 6.10
N LYS A 215 7.74 15.65 5.02
CA LYS A 215 7.37 14.25 5.10
C LYS A 215 8.48 13.35 5.66
N TRP A 216 9.76 13.68 5.41
CA TRP A 216 10.89 12.92 5.91
C TRP A 216 11.20 13.24 7.37
N GLU A 217 11.16 14.52 7.73
CA GLU A 217 11.36 15.00 9.09
C GLU A 217 10.29 14.45 10.03
N ASP A 218 9.02 14.55 9.63
CA ASP A 218 7.90 14.08 10.42
C ASP A 218 7.85 12.55 10.50
N THR A 219 8.18 11.84 9.40
CA THR A 219 8.32 10.39 9.43
C THR A 219 9.36 9.96 10.46
N LYS A 220 10.54 10.59 10.45
CA LYS A 220 11.63 10.29 11.38
C LYS A 220 11.18 10.52 12.83
N LYS A 221 10.61 11.70 13.14
CA LYS A 221 10.12 12.03 14.48
C LYS A 221 9.09 11.02 15.00
N LEU A 222 8.11 10.66 14.16
CA LEU A 222 7.07 9.71 14.53
C LEU A 222 7.60 8.30 14.75
N MET A 223 8.56 7.85 13.92
CA MET A 223 9.21 6.55 14.10
C MET A 223 10.09 6.50 15.34
N GLU A 224 10.87 7.56 15.61
CA GLU A 224 11.67 7.70 16.83
C GLU A 224 10.76 7.68 18.06
N TYR A 225 9.68 8.46 18.06
CA TYR A 225 8.68 8.43 19.12
C TYR A 225 8.12 7.02 19.35
N GLY A 226 7.77 6.31 18.27
CA GLY A 226 7.30 4.93 18.35
C GLY A 226 8.32 3.99 19.00
N LEU A 227 9.59 4.09 18.59
CA LEU A 227 10.67 3.26 19.14
C LEU A 227 10.95 3.54 20.61
N GLU A 228 10.85 4.78 21.05
CA GLU A 228 11.15 5.21 22.42
C GLU A 228 10.02 4.91 23.40
N HIS A 229 8.75 4.99 22.97
CA HIS A 229 7.59 4.97 23.87
C HIS A 229 6.76 3.70 23.83
N PHE A 230 6.97 2.81 22.85
CA PHE A 230 6.19 1.58 22.74
C PHE A 230 7.08 0.35 22.78
N GLU A 231 6.79 -0.55 23.71
CA GLU A 231 7.45 -1.84 23.86
C GLU A 231 6.47 -2.98 23.58
N TYR A 232 6.98 -4.08 23.02
CA TYR A 232 6.20 -5.30 22.90
C TYR A 232 6.12 -5.99 24.27
N GLN A 233 4.96 -5.96 24.88
CA GLN A 233 4.71 -6.70 26.12
C GLN A 233 3.89 -7.95 25.82
N SER A 234 4.43 -9.12 26.17
CA SER A 234 3.63 -10.35 26.19
C SER A 234 2.66 -10.28 27.36
N MET A 235 1.38 -10.24 27.08
CA MET A 235 0.34 -10.40 28.11
C MET A 235 0.41 -11.84 28.64
N LYS A 236 1.29 -12.08 29.62
CA LYS A 236 1.30 -13.33 30.37
C LYS A 236 -0.01 -13.39 31.15
N GLY A 237 -0.90 -14.26 30.73
CA GLY A 237 -2.23 -14.42 31.33
C GLY A 237 -3.39 -14.21 30.35
N ALA A 238 -3.18 -13.73 29.14
CA ALA A 238 -4.18 -13.83 28.09
C ALA A 238 -4.45 -15.31 27.79
N GLY A 239 -5.53 -15.86 28.32
CA GLY A 239 -5.87 -17.28 28.27
C GLY A 239 -5.84 -17.98 29.64
N GLN A 240 -5.60 -17.28 30.74
CA GLN A 240 -5.90 -17.85 32.06
C GLN A 240 -7.41 -18.03 32.19
N LYS A 241 -7.82 -19.28 32.39
CA LYS A 241 -9.21 -19.62 32.69
C LYS A 241 -9.56 -19.11 34.07
N PHE A 242 -10.55 -18.24 34.16
CA PHE A 242 -11.10 -17.79 35.44
C PHE A 242 -12.38 -18.60 35.73
N LYS A 243 -12.48 -19.16 36.95
CA LYS A 243 -13.71 -19.74 37.40
C LYS A 243 -14.71 -18.64 37.71
N ILE A 244 -15.81 -18.59 36.96
CA ILE A 244 -16.91 -17.67 37.20
C ILE A 244 -18.08 -18.53 37.77
N ARG A 245 -18.61 -18.09 38.88
CA ARG A 245 -19.82 -18.68 39.42
C ARG A 245 -21.02 -18.17 38.64
N VAL A 246 -21.63 -19.03 37.84
CA VAL A 246 -22.86 -18.73 37.10
C VAL A 246 -24.04 -19.14 37.98
N THR A 247 -24.87 -18.19 38.39
CA THR A 247 -26.00 -18.47 39.31
C THR A 247 -27.26 -18.91 38.59
N ASP A 248 -27.47 -18.52 37.33
CA ASP A 248 -28.69 -18.83 36.56
C ASP A 248 -28.44 -19.31 35.12
N GLY A 249 -27.26 -19.88 34.84
CA GLY A 249 -26.93 -20.39 33.51
C GLY A 249 -27.38 -21.84 33.33
N ILE A 250 -27.92 -22.17 32.18
CA ILE A 250 -28.17 -23.58 31.78
C ILE A 250 -26.84 -24.12 31.25
N PRO A 251 -26.21 -25.11 31.93
CA PRO A 251 -24.96 -25.68 31.43
C PRO A 251 -25.21 -26.49 30.16
N ASP A 252 -24.44 -26.23 29.14
CA ASP A 252 -24.39 -27.08 27.95
C ASP A 252 -23.68 -28.36 28.33
N SER A 253 -24.43 -29.46 28.38
CA SER A 253 -23.99 -30.82 28.71
C SER A 253 -23.07 -31.00 29.93
N ASN A 254 -23.48 -31.74 30.91
CA ASN A 254 -22.74 -32.38 32.01
C ASN A 254 -21.50 -31.68 32.63
N GLN A 255 -21.15 -30.44 32.26
CA GLN A 255 -20.10 -29.66 32.90
C GLN A 255 -20.70 -28.74 33.95
N LYS A 256 -20.30 -28.96 35.20
CA LYS A 256 -20.74 -28.15 36.36
C LYS A 256 -20.01 -26.81 36.50
N GLU A 257 -19.09 -26.46 35.60
CA GLU A 257 -18.26 -25.28 35.67
C GLU A 257 -18.17 -24.59 34.30
N ALA A 258 -18.39 -23.26 34.25
CA ALA A 258 -18.19 -22.45 33.07
C ALA A 258 -16.87 -21.69 33.22
N TYR A 259 -16.17 -21.50 32.09
CA TYR A 259 -14.92 -20.76 32.01
C TYR A 259 -15.07 -19.62 30.98
N THR A 260 -14.49 -18.46 31.25
CA THR A 260 -14.28 -17.41 30.24
C THR A 260 -12.80 -17.26 29.92
N TYR A 261 -12.52 -16.83 28.71
CA TYR A 261 -11.18 -16.59 28.21
C TYR A 261 -10.92 -15.09 28.06
#